data_ac91152e59b947265f8848c839d49ccb
#
_entry.id   ac91152e59b947265f8848c839d49ccb
#
_cell.length_a   1.000
_cell.length_b   1.000
_cell.length_c   1.000
_cell.angle_alpha   90.00
_cell.angle_beta   90.00
_cell.angle_gamma   90.00
#
_symmetry.space_group_name_H-M   'P 1'
#
loop_
_entity.id
_entity.type
_entity.pdbx_description
1 polymer ?
#
loop_
_entity_poly.entity_id
_entity_poly.type
_entity_poly.pdbx_seq_one_letter_code
_entity_poly.pdbx_strand_id
1 'polypeptide(L)'
;MKPNPSYPPYRFVILAVFMLITLAIEIQWLTHAAVARPAGLFYEGQFDPSSFFNIDFLAMAYMVVFLIMSFPASYVIDTFGIKAGLSIGAILLGVFSILKAIFAHSFTGVVVAQIGLAAAQPFILNGVTAVSARWFPLSERGMAAGLLALAQYVGIIIAMLVTPALVGSKPELANYGSGFEKMLWIYGIVSFVAAVLFLLFIKERPKSHPVETEERIPFFKGIRHIVKNRDMLIMLFLFLIGLGIFNAISAMTDSIAAHVGVKDSDGLIGGLMLIGGIVGAIVLPILSDKYRKRKLFMVICILGMVPAVFGLAYPHLIASEADAIYRITLIASFILGFFVMSAGPIGFQYAAEVSYPARESTSQGLLLWVGQLTGMLFVAGMSVDNNMHLGSFMSAFAILSLIALAGVLFLRESPMIR
;
A
#
# COMPACT_ATOMS: atom_id res chain seq x y z
N MET A 1 -7.58 -24.45 -33.38
CA MET A 1 -7.50 -23.36 -32.37
C MET A 1 -8.86 -23.31 -31.68
N LYS A 2 -8.95 -23.65 -30.37
CA LYS A 2 -10.15 -23.38 -29.59
C LYS A 2 -10.32 -21.85 -29.50
N PRO A 3 -11.53 -21.29 -29.70
CA PRO A 3 -11.74 -19.86 -29.57
C PRO A 3 -11.28 -19.43 -28.16
N ASN A 4 -10.43 -18.42 -28.12
CA ASN A 4 -9.96 -17.84 -26.86
C ASN A 4 -11.20 -17.38 -26.09
N PRO A 5 -11.51 -17.93 -24.90
CA PRO A 5 -12.73 -17.57 -24.19
C PRO A 5 -12.67 -16.07 -23.90
N SER A 6 -13.59 -15.31 -24.50
CA SER A 6 -13.63 -13.86 -24.32
C SER A 6 -14.02 -13.54 -22.91
N TYR A 7 -13.11 -12.91 -22.16
CA TYR A 7 -13.40 -12.39 -20.83
C TYR A 7 -14.51 -11.32 -20.93
N PRO A 8 -15.59 -11.42 -20.12
CA PRO A 8 -16.73 -10.53 -20.25
C PRO A 8 -16.35 -9.08 -19.89
N PRO A 9 -16.94 -8.06 -20.56
CA PRO A 9 -16.73 -6.64 -20.21
C PRO A 9 -17.02 -6.32 -18.74
N TYR A 10 -17.85 -7.11 -18.08
CA TYR A 10 -18.17 -7.00 -16.66
C TYR A 10 -16.93 -7.03 -15.74
N ARG A 11 -15.77 -7.54 -16.20
CA ARG A 11 -14.49 -7.49 -15.49
C ARG A 11 -14.09 -6.06 -15.11
N PHE A 12 -14.38 -5.08 -15.97
CA PHE A 12 -14.09 -3.68 -15.68
C PHE A 12 -15.02 -3.09 -14.62
N VAL A 13 -16.26 -3.59 -14.49
CA VAL A 13 -17.16 -3.24 -13.38
C VAL A 13 -16.58 -3.75 -12.06
N ILE A 14 -16.12 -5.02 -12.03
CA ILE A 14 -15.46 -5.60 -10.84
C ILE A 14 -14.23 -4.78 -10.47
N LEU A 15 -13.39 -4.42 -11.46
CA LEU A 15 -12.22 -3.60 -11.24
C LEU A 15 -12.59 -2.24 -10.65
N ALA A 16 -13.57 -1.55 -11.24
CA ALA A 16 -13.99 -0.22 -10.80
C ALA A 16 -14.54 -0.21 -9.37
N VAL A 17 -15.41 -1.16 -9.01
CA VAL A 17 -15.92 -1.23 -7.62
C VAL A 17 -14.86 -1.66 -6.64
N PHE A 18 -13.88 -2.47 -7.06
CA PHE A 18 -12.76 -2.81 -6.21
C PHE A 18 -11.81 -1.61 -6.02
N MET A 19 -11.55 -0.83 -7.08
CA MET A 19 -10.81 0.44 -6.96
C MET A 19 -11.47 1.40 -5.98
N LEU A 20 -12.82 1.49 -5.97
CA LEU A 20 -13.55 2.36 -5.05
C LEU A 20 -13.34 1.98 -3.58
N ILE A 21 -13.44 0.68 -3.22
CA ILE A 21 -13.20 0.27 -1.82
C ILE A 21 -11.72 0.38 -1.43
N THR A 22 -10.81 0.14 -2.37
CA THR A 22 -9.36 0.30 -2.14
C THR A 22 -9.02 1.77 -1.87
N LEU A 23 -9.56 2.69 -2.68
CA LEU A 23 -9.41 4.13 -2.47
C LEU A 23 -10.01 4.56 -1.12
N ALA A 24 -11.21 4.08 -0.81
CA ALA A 24 -11.92 4.46 0.42
C ALA A 24 -11.19 4.01 1.69
N ILE A 25 -10.63 2.78 1.71
CA ILE A 25 -9.90 2.28 2.90
C ILE A 25 -8.62 3.08 3.15
N GLU A 26 -7.94 3.52 2.10
CA GLU A 26 -6.73 4.34 2.23
C GLU A 26 -7.02 5.78 2.67
N ILE A 27 -8.14 6.36 2.23
CA ILE A 27 -8.62 7.64 2.78
C ILE A 27 -8.84 7.50 4.29
N GLN A 28 -9.53 6.45 4.72
CA GLN A 28 -9.82 6.21 6.13
C GLN A 28 -8.55 5.98 6.97
N TRP A 29 -7.52 5.37 6.39
CA TRP A 29 -6.26 5.13 7.07
C TRP A 29 -5.58 6.43 7.49
N LEU A 30 -5.35 7.36 6.56
CA LEU A 30 -4.52 8.54 6.78
C LEU A 30 -5.32 9.81 7.13
N THR A 31 -6.63 9.71 7.30
CA THR A 31 -7.49 10.86 7.63
C THR A 31 -6.96 11.69 8.81
N HIS A 32 -6.60 11.04 9.93
CA HIS A 32 -6.12 11.75 11.13
C HIS A 32 -4.65 12.18 11.01
N ALA A 33 -3.83 11.39 10.34
CA ALA A 33 -2.41 11.72 10.13
C ALA A 33 -2.23 13.03 9.35
N ALA A 34 -3.11 13.29 8.37
CA ALA A 34 -3.10 14.51 7.58
C ALA A 34 -3.43 15.79 8.38
N VAL A 35 -4.08 15.65 9.54
CA VAL A 35 -4.56 16.75 10.39
C VAL A 35 -4.31 16.45 11.88
N ALA A 36 -3.16 15.87 12.21
CA ALA A 36 -2.86 15.42 13.57
C ALA A 36 -2.94 16.55 14.62
N ARG A 37 -2.46 17.76 14.30
CA ARG A 37 -2.54 18.91 15.21
C ARG A 37 -3.99 19.38 15.47
N PRO A 38 -4.82 19.67 14.44
CA PRO A 38 -6.23 19.96 14.65
C PRO A 38 -6.98 18.84 15.37
N ALA A 39 -6.66 17.56 15.08
CA ALA A 39 -7.24 16.42 15.76
C ALA A 39 -6.88 16.39 17.26
N GLY A 40 -5.62 16.70 17.61
CA GLY A 40 -5.18 16.81 19.00
C GLY A 40 -5.97 17.85 19.79
N LEU A 41 -6.29 19.00 19.20
CA LEU A 41 -7.12 20.03 19.81
C LEU A 41 -8.60 19.61 19.88
N PHE A 42 -9.12 18.98 18.84
CA PHE A 42 -10.52 18.53 18.79
C PHE A 42 -10.82 17.49 19.89
N TYR A 43 -9.85 16.63 20.22
CA TYR A 43 -9.95 15.62 21.27
C TYR A 43 -9.21 16.01 22.56
N GLU A 44 -8.94 17.30 22.77
CA GLU A 44 -8.23 17.77 23.96
C GLU A 44 -8.91 17.28 25.26
N GLY A 45 -8.10 16.76 26.18
CA GLY A 45 -8.60 16.20 27.46
C GLY A 45 -9.21 14.79 27.37
N GLN A 46 -9.32 14.18 26.17
CA GLN A 46 -9.87 12.83 26.01
C GLN A 46 -8.79 11.74 25.88
N PHE A 47 -7.52 12.10 25.74
CA PHE A 47 -6.39 11.20 25.71
C PHE A 47 -5.14 11.84 26.32
N ASP A 48 -4.19 11.03 26.74
CA ASP A 48 -2.86 11.49 27.19
C ASP A 48 -1.91 11.50 25.98
N PRO A 49 -1.37 12.66 25.57
CA PRO A 49 -0.43 12.75 24.45
C PRO A 49 0.83 11.86 24.59
N SER A 50 1.24 11.55 25.83
CA SER A 50 2.36 10.64 26.12
C SER A 50 1.98 9.15 26.06
N SER A 51 0.68 8.85 26.01
CA SER A 51 0.17 7.48 25.91
C SER A 51 0.39 6.89 24.52
N PHE A 52 0.53 5.55 24.47
CA PHE A 52 0.52 4.80 23.22
C PHE A 52 -0.78 5.03 22.41
N PHE A 53 -1.92 5.21 23.09
CA PHE A 53 -3.21 5.50 22.48
C PHE A 53 -3.43 7.00 22.30
N ASN A 54 -2.62 7.63 21.46
CA ASN A 54 -2.71 9.04 21.07
C ASN A 54 -3.23 9.20 19.62
N ILE A 55 -3.16 10.39 19.06
CA ILE A 55 -3.58 10.65 17.67
C ILE A 55 -2.78 9.84 16.65
N ASP A 56 -1.47 9.66 16.87
CA ASP A 56 -0.60 8.92 15.96
C ASP A 56 -0.94 7.43 15.93
N PHE A 57 -1.47 6.91 17.05
CA PHE A 57 -1.97 5.52 17.09
C PHE A 57 -3.02 5.26 16.03
N LEU A 58 -3.83 6.24 15.65
CA LEU A 58 -4.89 6.04 14.65
C LEU A 58 -4.34 5.64 13.27
N ALA A 59 -3.16 6.14 12.90
CA ALA A 59 -2.49 5.69 11.68
C ALA A 59 -1.72 4.38 11.89
N MET A 60 -1.04 4.23 13.05
CA MET A 60 -0.26 3.04 13.39
C MET A 60 -1.13 1.79 13.60
N ALA A 61 -2.38 1.96 14.05
CA ALA A 61 -3.33 0.87 14.23
C ALA A 61 -3.49 0.01 12.96
N TYR A 62 -3.48 0.63 11.78
CA TYR A 62 -3.56 -0.10 10.52
C TYR A 62 -2.38 -1.05 10.30
N MET A 63 -1.17 -0.62 10.61
CA MET A 63 0.02 -1.46 10.46
C MET A 63 -0.01 -2.64 11.44
N VAL A 64 -0.32 -2.38 12.71
CA VAL A 64 -0.40 -3.41 13.76
C VAL A 64 -1.50 -4.43 13.46
N VAL A 65 -2.71 -3.95 13.15
CA VAL A 65 -3.85 -4.83 12.86
C VAL A 65 -3.64 -5.59 11.55
N PHE A 66 -2.99 -4.97 10.54
CA PHE A 66 -2.62 -5.65 9.31
C PHE A 66 -1.75 -6.87 9.57
N LEU A 67 -0.72 -6.76 10.43
CA LEU A 67 0.15 -7.87 10.77
C LEU A 67 -0.62 -9.05 11.39
N ILE A 68 -1.65 -8.77 12.19
CA ILE A 68 -2.50 -9.78 12.84
C ILE A 68 -3.50 -10.36 11.85
N MET A 69 -4.20 -9.50 11.10
CA MET A 69 -5.35 -9.88 10.29
C MET A 69 -5.01 -10.35 8.87
N SER A 70 -3.77 -10.15 8.39
CA SER A 70 -3.37 -10.53 7.02
C SER A 70 -3.49 -12.04 6.77
N PHE A 71 -3.08 -12.88 7.73
CA PHE A 71 -3.24 -14.34 7.60
C PHE A 71 -4.70 -14.80 7.63
N PRO A 72 -5.55 -14.38 8.61
CA PRO A 72 -6.98 -14.65 8.58
C PRO A 72 -7.66 -14.19 7.29
N ALA A 73 -7.34 -12.98 6.80
CA ALA A 73 -7.92 -12.44 5.57
C ALA A 73 -7.55 -13.29 4.35
N SER A 74 -6.26 -13.63 4.18
CA SER A 74 -5.81 -14.50 3.09
C SER A 74 -6.45 -15.88 3.18
N TYR A 75 -6.56 -16.46 4.40
CA TYR A 75 -7.22 -17.74 4.62
C TYR A 75 -8.68 -17.72 4.15
N VAL A 76 -9.43 -16.67 4.50
CA VAL A 76 -10.84 -16.52 4.10
C VAL A 76 -10.96 -16.37 2.58
N ILE A 77 -10.15 -15.51 1.96
CA ILE A 77 -10.16 -15.29 0.51
C ILE A 77 -9.83 -16.58 -0.23
N ASP A 78 -8.87 -17.35 0.24
CA ASP A 78 -8.41 -18.56 -0.40
C ASP A 78 -9.37 -19.74 -0.20
N THR A 79 -9.98 -19.84 0.97
CA THR A 79 -10.85 -20.98 1.32
C THR A 79 -12.28 -20.76 0.85
N PHE A 80 -12.84 -19.57 1.08
CA PHE A 80 -14.26 -19.25 0.81
C PHE A 80 -14.46 -18.43 -0.47
N GLY A 81 -13.38 -17.98 -1.08
CA GLY A 81 -13.39 -17.24 -2.34
C GLY A 81 -13.29 -15.72 -2.18
N ILE A 82 -13.02 -15.04 -3.32
CA ILE A 82 -12.84 -13.57 -3.36
C ILE A 82 -14.11 -12.83 -2.94
N LYS A 83 -15.29 -13.34 -3.35
CA LYS A 83 -16.56 -12.72 -2.98
C LYS A 83 -16.74 -12.69 -1.47
N ALA A 84 -16.51 -13.81 -0.78
CA ALA A 84 -16.66 -13.90 0.67
C ALA A 84 -15.65 -13.02 1.40
N GLY A 85 -14.36 -13.16 1.07
CA GLY A 85 -13.29 -12.42 1.74
C GLY A 85 -13.42 -10.91 1.56
N LEU A 86 -13.55 -10.44 0.32
CA LEU A 86 -13.66 -9.01 0.03
C LEU A 86 -14.98 -8.41 0.53
N SER A 87 -16.08 -9.21 0.59
CA SER A 87 -17.33 -8.72 1.19
C SER A 87 -17.20 -8.47 2.69
N ILE A 88 -16.42 -9.30 3.42
CA ILE A 88 -16.10 -9.01 4.83
C ILE A 88 -15.36 -7.67 4.94
N GLY A 89 -14.33 -7.44 4.11
CA GLY A 89 -13.61 -6.17 4.06
C GLY A 89 -14.53 -4.99 3.77
N ALA A 90 -15.42 -5.12 2.78
CA ALA A 90 -16.38 -4.07 2.42
C ALA A 90 -17.40 -3.79 3.54
N ILE A 91 -17.92 -4.82 4.21
CA ILE A 91 -18.83 -4.66 5.35
C ILE A 91 -18.14 -3.94 6.50
N LEU A 92 -16.93 -4.38 6.87
CA LEU A 92 -16.15 -3.72 7.92
C LEU A 92 -15.86 -2.25 7.54
N LEU A 93 -15.44 -1.98 6.30
CA LEU A 93 -15.23 -0.62 5.80
C LEU A 93 -16.50 0.22 5.94
N GLY A 94 -17.64 -0.25 5.43
CA GLY A 94 -18.90 0.50 5.47
C GLY A 94 -19.39 0.76 6.89
N VAL A 95 -19.42 -0.27 7.73
CA VAL A 95 -19.92 -0.16 9.12
C VAL A 95 -19.03 0.76 9.95
N PHE A 96 -17.73 0.50 9.99
CA PHE A 96 -16.81 1.25 10.86
C PHE A 96 -16.52 2.66 10.35
N SER A 97 -16.67 2.95 9.06
CA SER A 97 -16.57 4.31 8.55
C SER A 97 -17.76 5.20 9.04
N ILE A 98 -18.96 4.65 9.09
CA ILE A 98 -20.13 5.33 9.64
C ILE A 98 -20.03 5.44 11.17
N LEU A 99 -19.63 4.36 11.87
CA LEU A 99 -19.42 4.42 13.32
C LEU A 99 -18.39 5.48 13.72
N LYS A 100 -17.30 5.62 12.94
CA LYS A 100 -16.30 6.67 13.15
C LYS A 100 -16.89 8.07 13.04
N ALA A 101 -17.84 8.30 12.12
CA ALA A 101 -18.53 9.57 11.99
C ALA A 101 -19.56 9.80 13.13
N ILE A 102 -20.32 8.77 13.51
CA ILE A 102 -21.27 8.85 14.62
C ILE A 102 -20.56 9.18 15.94
N PHE A 103 -19.44 8.55 16.20
CA PHE A 103 -18.63 8.77 17.40
C PHE A 103 -17.56 9.85 17.22
N ALA A 104 -17.75 10.80 16.29
CA ALA A 104 -16.79 11.84 15.95
C ALA A 104 -16.28 12.63 17.19
N HIS A 105 -17.11 12.85 18.20
CA HIS A 105 -16.76 13.59 19.42
C HIS A 105 -16.17 12.72 20.54
N SER A 106 -16.03 11.40 20.33
CA SER A 106 -15.44 10.47 21.30
C SER A 106 -14.14 9.90 20.76
N PHE A 107 -13.01 10.27 21.34
CA PHE A 107 -11.70 9.71 20.94
C PHE A 107 -11.68 8.18 21.03
N THR A 108 -12.19 7.61 22.13
CA THR A 108 -12.29 6.15 22.30
C THR A 108 -13.17 5.51 21.22
N GLY A 109 -14.30 6.15 20.88
CA GLY A 109 -15.18 5.69 19.81
C GLY A 109 -14.49 5.68 18.45
N VAL A 110 -13.72 6.73 18.16
CA VAL A 110 -12.91 6.82 16.93
C VAL A 110 -11.81 5.78 16.92
N VAL A 111 -11.11 5.52 18.03
CA VAL A 111 -10.09 4.46 18.14
C VAL A 111 -10.68 3.08 17.84
N VAL A 112 -11.84 2.75 18.43
CA VAL A 112 -12.54 1.47 18.18
C VAL A 112 -12.93 1.35 16.70
N ALA A 113 -13.49 2.40 16.13
CA ALA A 113 -13.85 2.43 14.71
C ALA A 113 -12.62 2.29 13.80
N GLN A 114 -11.51 2.93 14.16
CA GLN A 114 -10.25 2.86 13.42
C GLN A 114 -9.66 1.45 13.42
N ILE A 115 -9.73 0.73 14.55
CA ILE A 115 -9.30 -0.68 14.65
C ILE A 115 -10.18 -1.56 13.74
N GLY A 116 -11.50 -1.31 13.70
CA GLY A 116 -12.40 -2.03 12.80
C GLY A 116 -12.11 -1.77 11.31
N LEU A 117 -11.79 -0.52 10.95
CA LEU A 117 -11.34 -0.15 9.60
C LEU A 117 -9.99 -0.79 9.28
N ALA A 118 -9.06 -0.80 10.22
CA ALA A 118 -7.76 -1.46 10.08
C ALA A 118 -7.91 -2.97 9.83
N ALA A 119 -8.91 -3.63 10.45
CA ALA A 119 -9.21 -5.02 10.19
C ALA A 119 -9.80 -5.26 8.79
N ALA A 120 -10.45 -4.27 8.18
CA ALA A 120 -10.95 -4.34 6.80
C ALA A 120 -9.82 -4.35 5.75
N GLN A 121 -8.73 -3.63 6.00
CA GLN A 121 -7.67 -3.38 5.03
C GLN A 121 -7.05 -4.67 4.47
N PRO A 122 -6.60 -5.66 5.26
CA PRO A 122 -6.01 -6.88 4.71
C PRO A 122 -7.00 -7.73 3.90
N PHE A 123 -8.30 -7.71 4.19
CA PHE A 123 -9.31 -8.35 3.34
C PHE A 123 -9.39 -7.72 1.97
N ILE A 124 -9.20 -6.41 1.87
CA ILE A 124 -9.21 -5.68 0.60
C ILE A 124 -7.87 -5.87 -0.13
N LEU A 125 -6.75 -5.56 0.51
CA LEU A 125 -5.44 -5.52 -0.15
C LEU A 125 -4.92 -6.91 -0.57
N ASN A 126 -5.13 -7.95 0.25
CA ASN A 126 -4.69 -9.31 -0.10
C ASN A 126 -5.49 -9.93 -1.24
N GLY A 127 -6.60 -9.31 -1.65
CA GLY A 127 -7.45 -9.79 -2.75
C GLY A 127 -7.02 -9.36 -4.15
N VAL A 128 -6.05 -8.44 -4.29
CA VAL A 128 -5.68 -7.82 -5.57
C VAL A 128 -5.27 -8.84 -6.62
N THR A 129 -4.34 -9.74 -6.31
CA THR A 129 -3.88 -10.78 -7.23
C THR A 129 -4.96 -11.83 -7.49
N ALA A 130 -5.75 -12.20 -6.48
CA ALA A 130 -6.82 -13.17 -6.64
C ALA A 130 -7.95 -12.67 -7.57
N VAL A 131 -8.30 -11.38 -7.49
CA VAL A 131 -9.26 -10.76 -8.42
C VAL A 131 -8.68 -10.66 -9.83
N SER A 132 -7.43 -10.21 -9.95
CA SER A 132 -6.73 -10.10 -11.23
C SER A 132 -6.62 -11.47 -11.92
N ALA A 133 -6.30 -12.53 -11.19
CA ALA A 133 -6.18 -13.89 -11.72
C ALA A 133 -7.52 -14.48 -12.19
N ARG A 134 -8.63 -14.16 -11.50
CA ARG A 134 -9.96 -14.74 -11.81
C ARG A 134 -10.73 -13.97 -12.89
N TRP A 135 -10.49 -12.67 -13.01
CA TRP A 135 -11.28 -11.79 -13.89
C TRP A 135 -10.53 -11.33 -15.14
N PHE A 136 -9.19 -11.43 -15.15
CA PHE A 136 -8.38 -10.91 -16.26
C PHE A 136 -7.51 -11.99 -16.88
N PRO A 137 -7.32 -11.96 -18.23
CA PRO A 137 -6.37 -12.84 -18.91
C PRO A 137 -4.94 -12.55 -18.42
N LEU A 138 -4.05 -13.51 -18.53
CA LEU A 138 -2.66 -13.42 -18.07
C LEU A 138 -1.94 -12.16 -18.59
N SER A 139 -2.23 -11.75 -19.83
CA SER A 139 -1.67 -10.56 -20.47
C SER A 139 -2.16 -9.21 -19.92
N GLU A 140 -3.19 -9.21 -19.05
CA GLU A 140 -3.79 -7.99 -18.49
C GLU A 140 -3.76 -7.98 -16.95
N ARG A 141 -3.26 -9.02 -16.29
CA ARG A 141 -3.25 -9.15 -14.82
C ARG A 141 -2.39 -8.09 -14.15
N GLY A 142 -1.22 -7.78 -14.73
CA GLY A 142 -0.34 -6.73 -14.21
C GLY A 142 -0.98 -5.34 -14.36
N MET A 143 -1.67 -5.07 -15.45
CA MET A 143 -2.43 -3.84 -15.64
C MET A 143 -3.55 -3.72 -14.57
N ALA A 144 -4.32 -4.78 -14.36
CA ALA A 144 -5.40 -4.77 -13.37
C ALA A 144 -4.84 -4.54 -11.95
N ALA A 145 -3.75 -5.22 -11.57
CA ALA A 145 -3.07 -5.01 -10.29
C ALA A 145 -2.50 -3.59 -10.16
N GLY A 146 -1.94 -3.03 -11.24
CA GLY A 146 -1.44 -1.65 -11.29
C GLY A 146 -2.53 -0.61 -11.08
N LEU A 147 -3.72 -0.81 -11.70
CA LEU A 147 -4.87 0.09 -11.51
C LEU A 147 -5.42 0.02 -10.07
N LEU A 148 -5.40 -1.15 -9.43
CA LEU A 148 -5.78 -1.29 -8.03
C LEU A 148 -4.77 -0.62 -7.10
N ALA A 149 -3.46 -0.75 -7.38
CA ALA A 149 -2.43 -0.01 -6.67
C ALA A 149 -2.56 1.51 -6.88
N LEU A 150 -2.91 1.95 -8.09
CA LEU A 150 -3.20 3.36 -8.37
C LEU A 150 -4.35 3.88 -7.49
N ALA A 151 -5.44 3.12 -7.36
CA ALA A 151 -6.57 3.50 -6.52
C ALA A 151 -6.16 3.65 -5.05
N GLN A 152 -5.26 2.79 -4.55
CA GLN A 152 -4.67 2.90 -3.22
C GLN A 152 -3.94 4.23 -3.05
N TYR A 153 -3.04 4.57 -3.98
CA TYR A 153 -2.25 5.80 -3.90
C TYR A 153 -3.09 7.07 -4.08
N VAL A 154 -4.11 7.04 -4.93
CA VAL A 154 -5.07 8.14 -5.07
C VAL A 154 -5.84 8.35 -3.76
N GLY A 155 -6.22 7.27 -3.07
CA GLY A 155 -6.84 7.35 -1.73
C GLY A 155 -5.94 8.05 -0.71
N ILE A 156 -4.65 7.70 -0.68
CA ILE A 156 -3.65 8.35 0.17
C ILE A 156 -3.53 9.85 -0.15
N ILE A 157 -3.43 10.20 -1.43
CA ILE A 157 -3.33 11.61 -1.87
C ILE A 157 -4.57 12.40 -1.47
N ILE A 158 -5.77 11.83 -1.67
CA ILE A 158 -7.02 12.48 -1.25
C ILE A 158 -7.00 12.71 0.26
N ALA A 159 -6.60 11.72 1.07
CA ALA A 159 -6.47 11.90 2.50
C ALA A 159 -5.51 13.04 2.86
N MET A 160 -4.35 13.12 2.22
CA MET A 160 -3.32 14.10 2.55
C MET A 160 -3.63 15.51 2.07
N LEU A 161 -4.29 15.68 0.92
CA LEU A 161 -4.58 17.01 0.34
C LEU A 161 -5.97 17.55 0.69
N VAL A 162 -7.00 16.69 0.68
CA VAL A 162 -8.38 17.13 0.87
C VAL A 162 -8.74 17.27 2.34
N THR A 163 -8.19 16.39 3.20
CA THR A 163 -8.50 16.44 4.64
C THR A 163 -8.12 17.76 5.30
N PRO A 164 -6.91 18.33 5.09
CA PRO A 164 -6.55 19.64 5.63
C PRO A 164 -7.48 20.77 5.17
N ALA A 165 -7.94 20.71 3.91
CA ALA A 165 -8.86 21.70 3.36
C ALA A 165 -10.27 21.58 3.99
N LEU A 166 -10.73 20.38 4.29
CA LEU A 166 -12.03 20.15 4.94
C LEU A 166 -12.05 20.54 6.42
N VAL A 167 -10.94 20.30 7.11
CA VAL A 167 -10.83 20.53 8.58
C VAL A 167 -10.48 21.98 8.92
N GLY A 168 -9.89 22.73 7.98
CA GLY A 168 -9.31 24.05 8.30
C GLY A 168 -8.02 23.89 9.12
N SER A 169 -6.93 23.49 8.44
CA SER A 169 -5.65 23.14 9.09
C SER A 169 -4.70 24.32 9.32
N LYS A 170 -5.06 25.55 8.93
CA LYS A 170 -4.23 26.73 9.09
C LYS A 170 -4.51 27.39 10.45
N PRO A 171 -3.55 27.41 11.39
CA PRO A 171 -3.74 27.94 12.75
C PRO A 171 -4.12 29.43 12.80
N GLU A 172 -3.77 30.18 11.76
CA GLU A 172 -4.01 31.62 11.66
C GLU A 172 -5.47 31.95 11.30
N LEU A 173 -6.26 30.97 10.88
CA LEU A 173 -7.64 31.17 10.46
C LEU A 173 -8.62 30.84 11.56
N ALA A 174 -9.70 31.62 11.66
CA ALA A 174 -10.76 31.45 12.68
C ALA A 174 -11.50 30.10 12.59
N ASN A 175 -11.37 29.40 11.47
CA ASN A 175 -11.98 28.09 11.24
C ASN A 175 -11.05 26.90 11.53
N TYR A 176 -9.94 27.12 12.25
CA TYR A 176 -9.01 26.03 12.60
C TYR A 176 -9.70 24.90 13.35
N GLY A 177 -9.65 23.69 12.79
CA GLY A 177 -10.25 22.48 13.35
C GLY A 177 -11.78 22.38 13.27
N SER A 178 -12.48 23.42 12.78
CA SER A 178 -13.96 23.47 12.84
C SER A 178 -14.68 22.48 11.92
N GLY A 179 -14.02 21.98 10.87
CA GLY A 179 -14.63 21.07 9.90
C GLY A 179 -14.46 19.57 10.21
N PHE A 180 -13.97 19.22 11.41
CA PHE A 180 -13.56 17.85 11.73
C PHE A 180 -14.71 16.83 11.66
N GLU A 181 -15.82 17.11 12.31
CA GLU A 181 -17.02 16.28 12.27
C GLU A 181 -17.57 16.13 10.84
N LYS A 182 -17.69 17.25 10.12
CA LYS A 182 -18.14 17.25 8.72
C LYS A 182 -17.27 16.38 7.83
N MET A 183 -15.96 16.44 8.01
CA MET A 183 -15.00 15.63 7.27
C MET A 183 -15.20 14.13 7.55
N LEU A 184 -15.37 13.73 8.81
CA LEU A 184 -15.64 12.34 9.18
C LEU A 184 -16.96 11.83 8.57
N TRP A 185 -18.02 12.64 8.54
CA TRP A 185 -19.27 12.29 7.86
C TRP A 185 -19.10 12.15 6.34
N ILE A 186 -18.41 13.07 5.68
CA ILE A 186 -18.14 12.97 4.23
C ILE A 186 -17.43 11.66 3.91
N TYR A 187 -16.33 11.37 4.61
CA TYR A 187 -15.56 10.16 4.37
C TYR A 187 -16.29 8.89 4.79
N GLY A 188 -17.09 8.97 5.87
CA GLY A 188 -17.96 7.88 6.30
C GLY A 188 -18.97 7.49 5.23
N ILE A 189 -19.71 8.48 4.70
CA ILE A 189 -20.72 8.27 3.65
C ILE A 189 -20.07 7.76 2.35
N VAL A 190 -18.97 8.37 1.91
CA VAL A 190 -18.24 7.93 0.70
C VAL A 190 -17.80 6.48 0.83
N SER A 191 -17.21 6.11 1.97
CA SER A 191 -16.76 4.74 2.23
C SER A 191 -17.93 3.75 2.30
N PHE A 192 -19.03 4.13 2.93
CA PHE A 192 -20.24 3.33 2.99
C PHE A 192 -20.85 3.09 1.61
N VAL A 193 -20.98 4.14 0.79
CA VAL A 193 -21.48 4.02 -0.58
C VAL A 193 -20.56 3.13 -1.42
N ALA A 194 -19.24 3.30 -1.31
CA ALA A 194 -18.27 2.43 -1.98
C ALA A 194 -18.44 0.96 -1.58
N ALA A 195 -18.62 0.69 -0.27
CA ALA A 195 -18.86 -0.65 0.25
C ALA A 195 -20.18 -1.25 -0.28
N VAL A 196 -21.27 -0.50 -0.29
CA VAL A 196 -22.57 -0.94 -0.83
C VAL A 196 -22.46 -1.25 -2.31
N LEU A 197 -21.87 -0.35 -3.12
CA LEU A 197 -21.65 -0.59 -4.55
C LEU A 197 -20.81 -1.85 -4.77
N PHE A 198 -19.74 -2.03 -4.00
CA PHE A 198 -18.94 -3.23 -4.09
C PHE A 198 -19.74 -4.49 -3.80
N LEU A 199 -20.52 -4.54 -2.71
CA LEU A 199 -21.33 -5.69 -2.33
C LEU A 199 -22.40 -6.04 -3.37
N LEU A 200 -22.97 -5.05 -4.07
CA LEU A 200 -23.96 -5.25 -5.11
C LEU A 200 -23.35 -5.86 -6.39
N PHE A 201 -22.14 -5.47 -6.74
CA PHE A 201 -21.55 -5.85 -8.03
C PHE A 201 -20.54 -6.97 -7.95
N ILE A 202 -19.98 -7.30 -6.76
CA ILE A 202 -18.95 -8.33 -6.64
C ILE A 202 -19.49 -9.72 -7.01
N LYS A 203 -18.73 -10.43 -7.84
CA LYS A 203 -18.99 -11.83 -8.20
C LYS A 203 -17.70 -12.63 -8.07
N GLU A 204 -17.85 -13.93 -7.79
CA GLU A 204 -16.70 -14.80 -7.57
C GLU A 204 -15.85 -14.99 -8.83
N ARG A 205 -16.51 -15.15 -9.99
CA ARG A 205 -15.86 -15.40 -11.28
C ARG A 205 -16.81 -15.12 -12.44
N PRO A 206 -16.32 -14.98 -13.68
CA PRO A 206 -17.15 -14.91 -14.88
C PRO A 206 -17.92 -16.22 -15.09
N LYS A 207 -19.21 -16.12 -15.47
CA LYS A 207 -20.03 -17.31 -15.80
C LYS A 207 -19.52 -18.05 -17.04
N SER A 208 -18.82 -17.38 -17.94
CA SER A 208 -18.32 -17.92 -19.21
C SER A 208 -17.02 -18.72 -19.11
N HIS A 209 -16.36 -18.71 -17.94
CA HIS A 209 -15.13 -19.50 -17.74
C HIS A 209 -15.48 -20.75 -16.95
N PRO A 210 -15.28 -21.94 -17.56
CA PRO A 210 -15.37 -23.20 -16.82
C PRO A 210 -14.33 -23.16 -15.69
N VAL A 211 -14.68 -23.88 -14.62
CA VAL A 211 -13.71 -24.18 -13.56
C VAL A 211 -12.58 -24.96 -14.22
N GLU A 212 -11.46 -24.31 -14.54
CA GLU A 212 -10.24 -25.09 -14.54
C GLU A 212 -10.15 -25.62 -13.12
N THR A 213 -10.28 -26.90 -12.97
CA THR A 213 -10.04 -27.63 -11.72
C THR A 213 -8.53 -27.63 -11.48
N GLU A 214 -7.99 -26.42 -11.33
CA GLU A 214 -6.62 -26.25 -10.88
C GLU A 214 -6.57 -26.79 -9.45
N GLU A 215 -5.80 -27.84 -9.24
CA GLU A 215 -5.54 -28.40 -7.92
C GLU A 215 -4.81 -27.34 -7.07
N ARG A 216 -5.59 -26.52 -6.36
CA ARG A 216 -5.05 -25.55 -5.42
C ARG A 216 -4.88 -26.21 -4.06
N ILE A 217 -3.71 -26.02 -3.46
CA ILE A 217 -3.43 -26.59 -2.14
C ILE A 217 -4.06 -25.73 -1.04
N PRO A 218 -4.45 -26.36 0.11
CA PRO A 218 -4.99 -25.65 1.26
C PRO A 218 -4.02 -24.60 1.82
N PHE A 219 -4.56 -23.54 2.43
CA PHE A 219 -3.83 -22.37 2.91
C PHE A 219 -2.53 -22.68 3.66
N PHE A 220 -2.58 -23.49 4.73
CA PHE A 220 -1.38 -23.82 5.52
C PHE A 220 -0.33 -24.62 4.73
N LYS A 221 -0.77 -25.52 3.84
CA LYS A 221 0.13 -26.21 2.92
C LYS A 221 0.71 -25.24 1.91
N GLY A 222 -0.10 -24.23 1.49
CA GLY A 222 0.33 -23.15 0.61
C GLY A 222 1.46 -22.33 1.22
N ILE A 223 1.33 -21.88 2.47
CA ILE A 223 2.39 -21.18 3.19
C ILE A 223 3.68 -22.04 3.22
N ARG A 224 3.54 -23.32 3.61
CA ARG A 224 4.70 -24.23 3.64
C ARG A 224 5.35 -24.42 2.26
N HIS A 225 4.56 -24.42 1.20
CA HIS A 225 5.04 -24.51 -0.18
C HIS A 225 5.80 -23.24 -0.56
N ILE A 226 5.24 -22.05 -0.26
CA ILE A 226 5.83 -20.73 -0.54
C ILE A 226 7.19 -20.58 0.14
N VAL A 227 7.31 -20.90 1.43
CA VAL A 227 8.57 -20.75 2.18
C VAL A 227 9.64 -21.80 1.81
N LYS A 228 9.29 -22.79 1.00
CA LYS A 228 10.25 -23.75 0.41
C LYS A 228 10.64 -23.41 -1.02
N ASN A 229 9.89 -22.52 -1.67
CA ASN A 229 10.16 -22.11 -3.04
C ASN A 229 11.26 -21.05 -3.05
N ARG A 230 12.37 -21.31 -3.77
CA ARG A 230 13.52 -20.41 -3.85
C ARG A 230 13.16 -19.03 -4.38
N ASP A 231 12.39 -18.96 -5.47
CA ASP A 231 12.02 -17.68 -6.09
C ASP A 231 11.08 -16.87 -5.17
N MET A 232 10.19 -17.55 -4.42
CA MET A 232 9.36 -16.91 -3.39
C MET A 232 10.17 -16.39 -2.22
N LEU A 233 11.20 -17.12 -1.76
CA LEU A 233 12.08 -16.62 -0.68
C LEU A 233 12.83 -15.36 -1.13
N ILE A 234 13.31 -15.34 -2.39
CA ILE A 234 13.93 -14.14 -2.96
C ILE A 234 12.90 -12.99 -3.02
N MET A 235 11.68 -13.24 -3.45
CA MET A 235 10.62 -12.22 -3.50
C MET A 235 10.28 -11.68 -2.11
N LEU A 236 10.12 -12.55 -1.10
CA LEU A 236 9.91 -12.14 0.28
C LEU A 236 11.06 -11.24 0.77
N PHE A 237 12.29 -11.60 0.46
CA PHE A 237 13.46 -10.80 0.80
C PHE A 237 13.49 -9.44 0.07
N LEU A 238 13.13 -9.39 -1.22
CA LEU A 238 13.05 -8.15 -1.97
C LEU A 238 11.94 -7.23 -1.45
N PHE A 239 10.78 -7.78 -1.06
CA PHE A 239 9.70 -7.01 -0.47
C PHE A 239 10.00 -6.55 0.95
N LEU A 240 10.68 -7.39 1.75
CA LEU A 240 11.19 -7.01 3.07
C LEU A 240 12.07 -5.75 2.96
N ILE A 241 12.97 -5.70 1.98
CA ILE A 241 13.84 -4.53 1.76
C ILE A 241 13.05 -3.40 1.08
N GLY A 242 12.51 -3.63 -0.12
CA GLY A 242 11.98 -2.58 -0.99
C GLY A 242 10.75 -1.90 -0.38
N LEU A 243 9.76 -2.69 0.06
CA LEU A 243 8.55 -2.15 0.69
C LEU A 243 8.85 -1.59 2.08
N GLY A 244 9.76 -2.22 2.84
CA GLY A 244 10.22 -1.72 4.14
C GLY A 244 10.90 -0.36 4.04
N ILE A 245 11.83 -0.19 3.10
CA ILE A 245 12.49 1.10 2.82
C ILE A 245 11.48 2.15 2.38
N PHE A 246 10.59 1.79 1.44
CA PHE A 246 9.57 2.70 0.94
C PHE A 246 8.63 3.19 2.05
N ASN A 247 8.13 2.29 2.88
CA ASN A 247 7.27 2.64 4.02
C ASN A 247 8.00 3.56 5.01
N ALA A 248 9.26 3.26 5.32
CA ALA A 248 10.06 4.07 6.23
C ALA A 248 10.33 5.48 5.68
N ILE A 249 10.76 5.58 4.42
CA ILE A 249 11.01 6.88 3.78
C ILE A 249 9.72 7.69 3.67
N SER A 250 8.60 7.05 3.30
CA SER A 250 7.29 7.72 3.21
C SER A 250 6.82 8.27 4.56
N ALA A 251 7.02 7.50 5.63
CA ALA A 251 6.62 7.92 6.98
C ALA A 251 7.53 9.00 7.58
N MET A 252 8.81 9.03 7.18
CA MET A 252 9.85 9.89 7.76
C MET A 252 10.33 10.99 6.80
N THR A 253 9.55 11.30 5.76
CA THR A 253 9.95 12.23 4.67
C THR A 253 10.41 13.59 5.22
N ASP A 254 9.67 14.18 6.15
CA ASP A 254 10.00 15.48 6.76
C ASP A 254 11.29 15.41 7.59
N SER A 255 11.45 14.34 8.39
CA SER A 255 12.67 14.11 9.17
C SER A 255 13.90 13.88 8.28
N ILE A 256 13.73 13.18 7.15
CA ILE A 256 14.81 12.98 6.16
C ILE A 256 15.18 14.31 5.51
N ALA A 257 14.20 15.13 5.12
CA ALA A 257 14.45 16.47 4.58
C ALA A 257 15.24 17.33 5.57
N ALA A 258 14.82 17.38 6.84
CA ALA A 258 15.53 18.09 7.89
C ALA A 258 16.96 17.58 8.10
N HIS A 259 17.18 16.25 8.06
CA HIS A 259 18.49 15.63 8.21
C HIS A 259 19.46 16.02 7.09
N VAL A 260 18.98 16.13 5.85
CA VAL A 260 19.80 16.61 4.71
C VAL A 260 19.81 18.12 4.58
N GLY A 261 19.33 18.86 5.59
CA GLY A 261 19.44 20.32 5.67
C GLY A 261 18.50 21.07 4.73
N VAL A 262 17.43 20.46 4.24
CA VAL A 262 16.45 21.12 3.37
C VAL A 262 15.11 21.28 4.09
N LYS A 263 14.37 22.35 3.76
CA LYS A 263 13.01 22.57 4.27
C LYS A 263 12.01 22.20 3.21
N ASP A 264 11.16 21.23 3.53
CA ASP A 264 10.02 20.81 2.68
C ASP A 264 8.70 21.34 3.26
N SER A 265 8.54 22.67 3.25
CA SER A 265 7.35 23.33 3.82
C SER A 265 6.05 22.95 3.13
N ASP A 266 6.11 22.54 1.87
CA ASP A 266 4.95 22.26 1.03
C ASP A 266 4.68 20.75 0.85
N GLY A 267 5.49 19.88 1.48
CA GLY A 267 5.37 18.43 1.36
C GLY A 267 5.67 17.89 -0.04
N LEU A 268 6.45 18.64 -0.83
CA LEU A 268 6.73 18.29 -2.23
C LEU A 268 7.55 17.01 -2.38
N ILE A 269 8.42 16.70 -1.42
CA ILE A 269 9.23 15.47 -1.44
C ILE A 269 8.33 14.25 -1.42
N GLY A 270 7.42 14.18 -0.45
CA GLY A 270 6.42 13.11 -0.35
C GLY A 270 5.43 13.13 -1.52
N GLY A 271 4.97 14.31 -1.92
CA GLY A 271 4.07 14.50 -3.04
C GLY A 271 4.63 13.99 -4.37
N LEU A 272 5.88 14.33 -4.71
CA LEU A 272 6.54 13.84 -5.92
C LEU A 272 6.81 12.34 -5.88
N MET A 273 7.13 11.79 -4.71
CA MET A 273 7.26 10.34 -4.55
C MET A 273 5.94 9.62 -4.88
N LEU A 274 4.81 10.13 -4.40
CA LEU A 274 3.50 9.54 -4.70
C LEU A 274 3.13 9.73 -6.19
N ILE A 275 3.38 10.90 -6.78
CA ILE A 275 3.15 11.15 -8.21
C ILE A 275 4.00 10.21 -9.07
N GLY A 276 5.30 10.10 -8.77
CA GLY A 276 6.18 9.13 -9.43
C GLY A 276 5.64 7.72 -9.33
N GLY A 277 5.18 7.33 -8.13
CA GLY A 277 4.59 6.03 -7.87
C GLY A 277 3.34 5.73 -8.67
N ILE A 278 2.43 6.70 -8.79
CA ILE A 278 1.23 6.58 -9.63
C ILE A 278 1.60 6.29 -11.09
N VAL A 279 2.51 7.08 -11.65
CA VAL A 279 2.96 6.90 -13.03
C VAL A 279 3.62 5.53 -13.20
N GLY A 280 4.50 5.17 -12.26
CA GLY A 280 5.20 3.90 -12.25
C GLY A 280 4.28 2.68 -12.17
N ALA A 281 3.33 2.69 -11.24
CA ALA A 281 2.38 1.60 -11.02
C ALA A 281 1.48 1.30 -12.22
N ILE A 282 1.37 2.24 -13.16
CA ILE A 282 0.65 2.05 -14.44
C ILE A 282 1.62 1.57 -15.53
N VAL A 283 2.72 2.30 -15.73
CA VAL A 283 3.59 2.14 -16.90
C VAL A 283 4.31 0.80 -16.90
N LEU A 284 5.05 0.49 -15.83
CA LEU A 284 5.90 -0.70 -15.82
C LEU A 284 5.13 -2.03 -15.75
N PRO A 285 4.02 -2.17 -15.01
CA PRO A 285 3.20 -3.38 -15.06
C PRO A 285 2.62 -3.65 -16.45
N ILE A 286 2.11 -2.62 -17.15
CA ILE A 286 1.60 -2.75 -18.53
C ILE A 286 2.72 -3.21 -19.47
N LEU A 287 3.91 -2.62 -19.36
CA LEU A 287 5.06 -3.04 -20.16
C LEU A 287 5.50 -4.47 -19.82
N SER A 288 5.48 -4.85 -18.54
CA SER A 288 5.78 -6.22 -18.10
C SER A 288 4.81 -7.24 -18.70
N ASP A 289 3.52 -6.92 -18.76
CA ASP A 289 2.50 -7.74 -19.41
C ASP A 289 2.72 -7.83 -20.93
N LYS A 290 2.97 -6.68 -21.58
CA LYS A 290 3.18 -6.59 -23.01
C LYS A 290 4.39 -7.40 -23.48
N TYR A 291 5.53 -7.28 -22.78
CA TYR A 291 6.76 -8.00 -23.11
C TYR A 291 6.84 -9.42 -22.54
N ARG A 292 5.89 -9.77 -21.65
CA ARG A 292 5.85 -11.07 -20.95
C ARG A 292 7.16 -11.40 -20.21
N LYS A 293 7.74 -10.42 -19.49
CA LYS A 293 9.04 -10.55 -18.80
C LYS A 293 8.96 -9.97 -17.39
N ARG A 294 8.45 -10.75 -16.44
CA ARG A 294 8.32 -10.32 -15.04
C ARG A 294 9.68 -10.01 -14.39
N LYS A 295 10.63 -10.95 -14.53
CA LYS A 295 11.97 -10.79 -13.97
C LYS A 295 12.66 -9.51 -14.46
N LEU A 296 12.65 -9.26 -15.78
CA LEU A 296 13.30 -8.10 -16.37
C LEU A 296 12.80 -6.80 -15.74
N PHE A 297 11.47 -6.67 -15.61
CA PHE A 297 10.87 -5.46 -15.05
C PHE A 297 11.10 -5.33 -13.53
N MET A 298 11.18 -6.45 -12.78
CA MET A 298 11.63 -6.43 -11.39
C MET A 298 13.08 -5.95 -11.27
N VAL A 299 13.99 -6.39 -12.15
CA VAL A 299 15.38 -5.91 -12.21
C VAL A 299 15.42 -4.41 -12.50
N ILE A 300 14.62 -3.92 -13.46
CA ILE A 300 14.52 -2.48 -13.78
C ILE A 300 14.03 -1.68 -12.56
N CYS A 301 13.03 -2.18 -11.85
CA CYS A 301 12.51 -1.52 -10.65
C CYS A 301 13.57 -1.40 -9.55
N ILE A 302 14.26 -2.50 -9.23
CA ILE A 302 15.30 -2.48 -8.19
C ILE A 302 16.52 -1.66 -8.64
N LEU A 303 16.92 -1.74 -9.91
CA LEU A 303 18.01 -0.93 -10.46
C LEU A 303 17.73 0.57 -10.35
N GLY A 304 16.49 0.99 -10.62
CA GLY A 304 16.07 2.40 -10.48
C GLY A 304 15.91 2.85 -9.01
N MET A 305 15.57 1.92 -8.10
CA MET A 305 15.51 2.20 -6.66
C MET A 305 16.88 2.59 -6.09
N VAL A 306 17.96 1.93 -6.53
CA VAL A 306 19.32 2.15 -6.00
C VAL A 306 19.74 3.63 -6.06
N PRO A 307 19.82 4.30 -7.24
CA PRO A 307 20.24 5.70 -7.31
C PRO A 307 19.27 6.63 -6.57
N ALA A 308 17.98 6.29 -6.50
CA ALA A 308 17.01 7.07 -5.75
C ALA A 308 17.29 7.05 -4.25
N VAL A 309 17.54 5.89 -3.66
CA VAL A 309 17.91 5.76 -2.25
C VAL A 309 19.24 6.47 -1.96
N PHE A 310 20.23 6.34 -2.85
CA PHE A 310 21.50 7.06 -2.72
C PHE A 310 21.32 8.57 -2.79
N GLY A 311 20.48 9.08 -3.70
CA GLY A 311 20.17 10.50 -3.82
C GLY A 311 19.47 11.08 -2.59
N LEU A 312 18.66 10.28 -1.89
CA LEU A 312 18.03 10.65 -0.63
C LEU A 312 18.99 10.56 0.56
N ALA A 313 19.88 9.57 0.57
CA ALA A 313 20.81 9.33 1.67
C ALA A 313 22.01 10.31 1.65
N TYR A 314 22.52 10.62 0.47
CA TYR A 314 23.78 11.34 0.28
C TYR A 314 23.70 12.46 -0.77
N PRO A 315 22.71 13.36 -0.73
CA PRO A 315 22.61 14.43 -1.74
C PRO A 315 23.82 15.38 -1.70
N HIS A 316 24.46 15.53 -0.52
CA HIS A 316 25.67 16.34 -0.34
C HIS A 316 26.92 15.85 -1.12
N LEU A 317 26.94 14.56 -1.51
CA LEU A 317 28.03 14.07 -2.38
C LEU A 317 27.88 14.52 -3.83
N ILE A 318 26.67 14.99 -4.21
CA ILE A 318 26.32 15.40 -5.58
C ILE A 318 26.33 16.92 -5.70
N ALA A 319 25.91 17.64 -4.64
CA ALA A 319 25.82 19.10 -4.64
C ALA A 319 26.14 19.68 -3.25
N SER A 320 26.60 20.94 -3.22
CA SER A 320 26.92 21.66 -1.98
C SER A 320 25.92 22.76 -1.66
N GLU A 321 25.18 23.26 -2.66
CA GLU A 321 24.20 24.34 -2.48
C GLU A 321 22.86 23.79 -2.01
N ALA A 322 22.21 24.44 -1.04
CA ALA A 322 20.93 23.98 -0.46
C ALA A 322 19.83 23.78 -1.51
N ASP A 323 19.72 24.70 -2.49
CA ASP A 323 18.74 24.57 -3.57
C ASP A 323 19.01 23.38 -4.50
N ALA A 324 20.29 23.06 -4.73
CA ALA A 324 20.67 21.90 -5.54
C ALA A 324 20.41 20.60 -4.77
N ILE A 325 20.70 20.56 -3.47
CA ILE A 325 20.38 19.44 -2.57
C ILE A 325 18.88 19.20 -2.57
N TYR A 326 18.06 20.24 -2.42
CA TYR A 326 16.60 20.13 -2.46
C TYR A 326 16.11 19.54 -3.79
N ARG A 327 16.61 20.04 -4.93
CA ARG A 327 16.25 19.50 -6.25
C ARG A 327 16.64 18.03 -6.42
N ILE A 328 17.82 17.62 -5.93
CA ILE A 328 18.24 16.22 -5.94
C ILE A 328 17.29 15.36 -5.11
N THR A 329 16.93 15.81 -3.91
CA THR A 329 15.99 15.12 -3.03
C THR A 329 14.61 14.96 -3.68
N LEU A 330 14.10 15.99 -4.35
CA LEU A 330 12.84 15.95 -5.11
C LEU A 330 12.88 14.91 -6.26
N ILE A 331 13.95 14.95 -7.07
CA ILE A 331 14.14 14.02 -8.18
C ILE A 331 14.28 12.57 -7.66
N ALA A 332 15.10 12.40 -6.63
CA ALA A 332 15.31 11.09 -6.02
C ALA A 332 14.02 10.51 -5.44
N SER A 333 13.18 11.35 -4.80
CA SER A 333 11.87 10.92 -4.29
C SER A 333 10.93 10.50 -5.41
N PHE A 334 10.83 11.26 -6.50
CA PHE A 334 10.03 10.89 -7.66
C PHE A 334 10.50 9.55 -8.25
N ILE A 335 11.81 9.36 -8.43
CA ILE A 335 12.40 8.13 -8.97
C ILE A 335 12.13 6.95 -8.02
N LEU A 336 12.28 7.15 -6.71
CA LEU A 336 11.98 6.11 -5.71
C LEU A 336 10.53 5.67 -5.81
N GLY A 337 9.60 6.60 -5.80
CA GLY A 337 8.18 6.31 -5.96
C GLY A 337 7.90 5.56 -7.24
N PHE A 338 8.39 6.07 -8.39
CA PHE A 338 8.17 5.47 -9.70
C PHE A 338 8.57 3.99 -9.72
N PHE A 339 9.78 3.65 -9.28
CA PHE A 339 10.29 2.29 -9.39
C PHE A 339 9.75 1.35 -8.30
N VAL A 340 9.69 1.79 -7.04
CA VAL A 340 9.25 0.92 -5.94
C VAL A 340 7.76 0.62 -6.04
N MET A 341 6.94 1.63 -6.35
CA MET A 341 5.50 1.42 -6.50
C MET A 341 5.14 0.63 -7.77
N SER A 342 6.02 0.62 -8.79
CA SER A 342 5.89 -0.30 -9.93
C SER A 342 6.21 -1.75 -9.57
N ALA A 343 7.17 -1.96 -8.67
CA ALA A 343 7.59 -3.30 -8.27
C ALA A 343 6.47 -4.07 -7.55
N GLY A 344 5.56 -3.36 -6.85
CA GLY A 344 4.44 -3.97 -6.14
C GLY A 344 3.57 -4.85 -7.05
N PRO A 345 2.82 -4.28 -8.01
CA PRO A 345 1.95 -5.05 -8.91
C PRO A 345 2.67 -6.14 -9.70
N ILE A 346 3.90 -5.85 -10.20
CA ILE A 346 4.70 -6.84 -10.94
C ILE A 346 5.10 -7.99 -10.01
N GLY A 347 5.57 -7.67 -8.80
CA GLY A 347 6.01 -8.65 -7.81
C GLY A 347 4.87 -9.51 -7.28
N PHE A 348 3.68 -8.93 -7.06
CA PHE A 348 2.49 -9.68 -6.66
C PHE A 348 2.08 -10.70 -7.73
N GLN A 349 2.08 -10.30 -9.00
CA GLN A 349 1.77 -11.22 -10.10
C GLN A 349 2.86 -12.28 -10.26
N TYR A 350 4.15 -11.89 -10.21
CA TYR A 350 5.25 -12.85 -10.24
C TYR A 350 5.15 -13.88 -9.11
N ALA A 351 4.90 -13.42 -7.88
CA ALA A 351 4.75 -14.29 -6.71
C ALA A 351 3.58 -15.27 -6.87
N ALA A 352 2.43 -14.80 -7.38
CA ALA A 352 1.28 -15.67 -7.66
C ALA A 352 1.61 -16.75 -8.70
N GLU A 353 2.38 -16.38 -9.73
CA GLU A 353 2.77 -17.28 -10.83
C GLU A 353 3.79 -18.34 -10.38
N VAL A 354 4.82 -17.96 -9.59
CA VAL A 354 5.88 -18.91 -9.16
C VAL A 354 5.48 -19.73 -7.92
N SER A 355 4.51 -19.28 -7.15
CA SER A 355 4.03 -20.00 -5.96
C SER A 355 2.98 -21.05 -6.28
N TYR A 356 2.54 -21.18 -7.54
CA TYR A 356 1.58 -22.22 -7.92
C TYR A 356 2.04 -23.61 -7.41
N PRO A 357 1.19 -24.45 -6.84
CA PRO A 357 -0.28 -24.36 -6.70
C PRO A 357 -0.80 -23.64 -5.44
N ALA A 358 0.04 -22.89 -4.70
CA ALA A 358 -0.45 -22.05 -3.63
C ALA A 358 -1.40 -20.95 -4.19
N ARG A 359 -2.30 -20.45 -3.34
CA ARG A 359 -3.29 -19.47 -3.77
C ARG A 359 -2.68 -18.05 -3.81
N GLU A 360 -3.22 -17.22 -4.69
CA GLU A 360 -2.68 -15.87 -4.98
C GLU A 360 -2.73 -14.95 -3.77
N SER A 361 -3.81 -14.98 -2.98
CA SER A 361 -3.93 -14.11 -1.80
C SER A 361 -2.98 -14.54 -0.68
N THR A 362 -2.64 -15.83 -0.57
CA THR A 362 -1.60 -16.28 0.37
C THR A 362 -0.24 -15.70 0.01
N SER A 363 0.17 -15.76 -1.26
CA SER A 363 1.47 -15.24 -1.71
C SER A 363 1.54 -13.72 -1.57
N GLN A 364 0.50 -13.00 -1.98
CA GLN A 364 0.41 -11.53 -1.84
C GLN A 364 0.40 -11.10 -0.38
N GLY A 365 -0.43 -11.75 0.45
CA GLY A 365 -0.52 -11.43 1.87
C GLY A 365 0.82 -11.59 2.61
N LEU A 366 1.62 -12.63 2.27
CA LEU A 366 2.96 -12.81 2.81
C LEU A 366 3.93 -11.69 2.37
N LEU A 367 3.90 -11.27 1.10
CA LEU A 367 4.74 -10.17 0.61
C LEU A 367 4.42 -8.86 1.32
N LEU A 368 3.14 -8.53 1.45
CA LEU A 368 2.70 -7.34 2.17
C LEU A 368 3.06 -7.43 3.65
N TRP A 369 2.88 -8.59 4.28
CA TRP A 369 3.18 -8.80 5.69
C TRP A 369 4.65 -8.54 6.02
N VAL A 370 5.59 -9.09 5.24
CA VAL A 370 7.04 -8.86 5.49
C VAL A 370 7.41 -7.39 5.27
N GLY A 371 6.81 -6.72 4.28
CA GLY A 371 7.05 -5.30 4.01
C GLY A 371 6.50 -4.39 5.10
N GLN A 372 5.31 -4.67 5.62
CA GLN A 372 4.72 -3.91 6.73
C GLN A 372 5.51 -4.10 8.03
N LEU A 373 5.89 -5.35 8.34
CA LEU A 373 6.72 -5.65 9.51
C LEU A 373 8.04 -4.88 9.47
N THR A 374 8.74 -4.91 8.33
CA THR A 374 10.03 -4.26 8.18
C THR A 374 9.90 -2.75 8.17
N GLY A 375 8.88 -2.21 7.50
CA GLY A 375 8.60 -0.77 7.50
C GLY A 375 8.39 -0.25 8.92
N MET A 376 7.57 -0.96 9.72
CA MET A 376 7.34 -0.62 11.13
C MET A 376 8.65 -0.65 11.95
N LEU A 377 9.48 -1.69 11.78
CA LEU A 377 10.76 -1.80 12.48
C LEU A 377 11.74 -0.69 12.08
N PHE A 378 11.79 -0.33 10.80
CA PHE A 378 12.64 0.76 10.32
C PHE A 378 12.18 2.12 10.85
N VAL A 379 10.88 2.42 10.79
CA VAL A 379 10.33 3.66 11.36
C VAL A 379 10.61 3.74 12.84
N ALA A 380 10.33 2.67 13.60
CA ALA A 380 10.62 2.61 15.03
C ALA A 380 12.10 2.88 15.33
N GLY A 381 13.00 2.22 14.59
CA GLY A 381 14.44 2.40 14.78
C GLY A 381 14.95 3.79 14.40
N MET A 382 14.38 4.39 13.33
CA MET A 382 14.74 5.76 12.90
C MET A 382 14.25 6.83 13.86
N SER A 383 13.12 6.61 14.55
CA SER A 383 12.47 7.58 15.45
C SER A 383 13.07 7.59 16.87
N VAL A 384 13.92 6.63 17.21
CA VAL A 384 14.57 6.59 18.54
C VAL A 384 15.47 7.80 18.74
N ASP A 385 15.52 8.33 19.98
CA ASP A 385 16.35 9.45 20.41
C ASP A 385 16.26 10.69 19.49
N ASN A 386 15.03 11.13 19.19
CA ASN A 386 14.76 12.28 18.31
C ASN A 386 15.46 12.15 16.95
N ASN A 387 15.33 11.00 16.31
CA ASN A 387 15.89 10.72 14.97
C ASN A 387 17.43 10.68 14.91
N MET A 388 18.11 10.46 16.03
CA MET A 388 19.59 10.43 16.07
C MET A 388 20.17 9.35 15.14
N HIS A 389 19.47 8.23 14.94
CA HIS A 389 19.90 7.12 14.10
C HIS A 389 19.47 7.22 12.63
N LEU A 390 18.76 8.28 12.23
CA LEU A 390 18.21 8.43 10.88
C LEU A 390 19.29 8.29 9.78
N GLY A 391 20.42 8.99 9.91
CA GLY A 391 21.53 8.91 8.95
C GLY A 391 22.13 7.50 8.83
N SER A 392 22.22 6.75 9.94
CA SER A 392 22.68 5.36 9.95
C SER A 392 21.70 4.45 9.20
N PHE A 393 20.38 4.66 9.37
CA PHE A 393 19.36 3.93 8.64
C PHE A 393 19.37 4.27 7.15
N MET A 394 19.54 5.55 6.76
CA MET A 394 19.67 5.94 5.36
C MET A 394 20.88 5.29 4.70
N SER A 395 22.01 5.19 5.41
CA SER A 395 23.20 4.46 4.95
C SER A 395 22.93 2.96 4.82
N ALA A 396 22.23 2.36 5.77
CA ALA A 396 21.81 0.97 5.71
C ALA A 396 20.86 0.72 4.51
N PHE A 397 19.93 1.64 4.24
CA PHE A 397 19.02 1.53 3.08
C PHE A 397 19.77 1.56 1.75
N ALA A 398 20.82 2.39 1.62
CA ALA A 398 21.68 2.39 0.45
C ALA A 398 22.37 1.01 0.25
N ILE A 399 22.90 0.42 1.32
CA ILE A 399 23.52 -0.91 1.27
C ILE A 399 22.48 -1.98 0.96
N LEU A 400 21.32 -1.97 1.63
CA LEU A 400 20.23 -2.92 1.42
C LEU A 400 19.70 -2.85 -0.01
N SER A 401 19.64 -1.67 -0.63
CA SER A 401 19.22 -1.52 -2.02
C SER A 401 20.18 -2.21 -3.00
N LEU A 402 21.49 -2.16 -2.74
CA LEU A 402 22.51 -2.90 -3.52
C LEU A 402 22.37 -4.42 -3.31
N ILE A 403 22.11 -4.86 -2.07
CA ILE A 403 21.87 -6.28 -1.78
C ILE A 403 20.59 -6.75 -2.49
N ALA A 404 19.54 -5.94 -2.50
CA ALA A 404 18.32 -6.23 -3.25
C ALA A 404 18.59 -6.33 -4.76
N LEU A 405 19.43 -5.44 -5.31
CA LEU A 405 19.84 -5.50 -6.72
C LEU A 405 20.61 -6.80 -7.04
N ALA A 406 21.50 -7.22 -6.16
CA ALA A 406 22.15 -8.53 -6.32
C ALA A 406 21.14 -9.68 -6.21
N GLY A 407 20.22 -9.60 -5.24
CA GLY A 407 19.18 -10.62 -5.01
C GLY A 407 18.23 -10.82 -6.19
N VAL A 408 17.77 -9.74 -6.83
CA VAL A 408 16.82 -9.81 -7.95
C VAL A 408 17.40 -10.52 -9.18
N LEU A 409 18.71 -10.50 -9.36
CA LEU A 409 19.37 -11.19 -10.49
C LEU A 409 19.24 -12.72 -10.39
N PHE A 410 19.10 -13.25 -9.19
CA PHE A 410 18.91 -14.70 -8.96
C PHE A 410 17.48 -15.19 -9.20
N LEU A 411 16.50 -14.31 -9.41
CA LEU A 411 15.15 -14.71 -9.83
C LEU A 411 15.19 -15.43 -11.17
N ARG A 412 14.29 -16.38 -11.35
CA ARG A 412 14.01 -16.99 -12.66
C ARG A 412 12.87 -16.24 -13.34
N GLU A 413 12.73 -16.40 -14.66
CA GLU A 413 11.54 -15.86 -15.32
C GLU A 413 10.30 -16.67 -14.94
N SER A 414 9.14 -16.01 -14.92
CA SER A 414 7.89 -16.66 -14.55
C SER A 414 7.55 -17.83 -15.47
N PRO A 415 7.21 -19.02 -14.93
CA PRO A 415 6.89 -20.20 -15.74
C PRO A 415 5.56 -20.06 -16.49
N MET A 416 4.64 -19.18 -16.05
CA MET A 416 3.31 -19.01 -16.67
C MET A 416 3.33 -18.07 -17.89
N ILE A 417 4.43 -17.41 -18.14
CA ILE A 417 4.58 -16.46 -19.26
C ILE A 417 5.28 -17.09 -20.48
N ARG A 418 5.83 -18.28 -20.33
CA ARG A 418 6.53 -19.02 -21.38
C ARG A 418 5.60 -19.66 -22.38
#